data_bdc13e96498c096046af2c78f6103b8b
#
_entry.id   bdc13e96498c096046af2c78f6103b8b
#
_cell.length_a   1.000
_cell.length_b   1.000
_cell.length_c   1.000
_cell.angle_alpha   90.00
_cell.angle_beta   90.00
_cell.angle_gamma   90.00
#
_symmetry.space_group_name_H-M   'P 1'
#
loop_
_entity.id
_entity.type
_entity.pdbx_description
1 polymer ?
#
loop_
_entity_poly.entity_id
_entity_poly.type
_entity_poly.pdbx_seq_one_letter_code
_entity_poly.pdbx_strand_id
1 'polypeptide(L)'
;MKIRTGLVCCLLVTTLTLPVMAEEQAAPAAEATMPAVAEVKTKSVTASVVAINYATRMVSLKGQSGNIFDQKVSAEVKNLKQINVGDLVVIEFVETIKVFARKSDGGKPRKKSNETVQVARPGAKPMKVQVTTEEIVTEVTAIDSEKRIINLNTPSGGLQTYFVPRHYKHLDNVKKGDQVVVRLSRSVCIKVTKVDNAGKPAEQTAPVPSAK
;
A
#
# COMPACT_ATOMS: atom_id res chain seq x y z
N MET A 1 -67.86 -26.67 -48.30
CA MET A 1 -68.60 -25.94 -47.27
C MET A 1 -67.70 -25.78 -46.05
N LYS A 2 -67.44 -24.55 -45.70
CA LYS A 2 -66.73 -24.02 -44.49
C LYS A 2 -65.25 -24.31 -44.35
N ILE A 3 -64.51 -23.31 -44.79
CA ILE A 3 -63.13 -22.92 -44.51
C ILE A 3 -62.98 -22.57 -43.07
N ARG A 4 -61.92 -23.04 -42.41
CA ARG A 4 -61.41 -22.44 -41.17
C ARG A 4 -59.91 -22.19 -41.27
N THR A 5 -59.64 -20.92 -41.34
CA THR A 5 -58.32 -20.26 -41.28
C THR A 5 -57.66 -20.52 -39.93
N GLY A 6 -56.44 -21.10 -39.95
CA GLY A 6 -55.62 -21.22 -38.79
C GLY A 6 -54.47 -20.21 -38.86
N LEU A 7 -54.46 -19.27 -37.95
CA LEU A 7 -53.49 -18.21 -37.78
C LEU A 7 -52.17 -18.78 -37.25
N VAL A 8 -51.09 -18.70 -38.06
CA VAL A 8 -49.73 -19.03 -37.61
C VAL A 8 -49.13 -17.83 -36.93
N CYS A 9 -48.98 -17.93 -35.61
CA CYS A 9 -48.33 -16.93 -34.79
C CYS A 9 -46.80 -17.17 -34.87
N CYS A 10 -46.09 -16.28 -35.58
CA CYS A 10 -44.66 -16.28 -35.67
C CYS A 10 -44.05 -15.65 -34.43
N LEU A 11 -43.57 -16.47 -33.48
CA LEU A 11 -42.80 -16.02 -32.32
C LEU A 11 -41.39 -15.66 -32.74
N LEU A 12 -41.14 -14.36 -32.85
CA LEU A 12 -39.81 -13.78 -32.98
C LEU A 12 -39.09 -13.91 -31.61
N VAL A 13 -38.20 -14.90 -31.53
CA VAL A 13 -37.24 -15.00 -30.40
C VAL A 13 -36.08 -14.04 -30.68
N THR A 14 -36.13 -12.85 -30.08
CA THR A 14 -34.98 -11.94 -30.03
C THR A 14 -33.98 -12.48 -29.03
N THR A 15 -32.91 -13.08 -29.51
CA THR A 15 -31.74 -13.44 -28.68
C THR A 15 -31.01 -12.18 -28.27
N LEU A 16 -31.20 -11.78 -27.04
CA LEU A 16 -30.43 -10.72 -26.38
C LEU A 16 -29.03 -11.27 -26.07
N THR A 17 -28.06 -10.98 -26.92
CA THR A 17 -26.66 -11.27 -26.64
C THR A 17 -26.13 -10.27 -25.66
N LEU A 18 -25.98 -10.66 -24.39
CA LEU A 18 -25.25 -9.91 -23.39
C LEU A 18 -23.75 -9.94 -23.74
N PRO A 19 -23.05 -8.79 -23.70
CA PRO A 19 -21.59 -8.82 -23.83
C PRO A 19 -21.01 -9.55 -22.61
N VAL A 20 -20.34 -10.66 -22.84
CA VAL A 20 -19.46 -11.30 -21.87
C VAL A 20 -18.33 -10.33 -21.59
N MET A 21 -18.38 -9.68 -20.43
CA MET A 21 -17.23 -8.99 -19.88
C MET A 21 -16.16 -10.06 -19.68
N ALA A 22 -15.06 -9.96 -20.42
CA ALA A 22 -13.88 -10.77 -20.20
C ALA A 22 -13.36 -10.36 -18.78
N GLU A 23 -13.62 -11.24 -17.84
CA GLU A 23 -13.00 -11.19 -16.52
C GLU A 23 -11.51 -11.40 -16.76
N GLU A 24 -10.73 -10.35 -16.59
CA GLU A 24 -9.26 -10.37 -16.66
C GLU A 24 -8.78 -11.31 -15.55
N GLN A 25 -8.56 -12.56 -15.97
CA GLN A 25 -8.13 -13.64 -15.11
C GLN A 25 -6.72 -13.30 -14.61
N ALA A 26 -6.64 -12.75 -13.39
CA ALA A 26 -5.38 -12.53 -12.72
C ALA A 26 -4.60 -13.84 -12.75
N ALA A 27 -3.41 -13.82 -13.34
CA ALA A 27 -2.52 -14.96 -13.40
C ALA A 27 -2.38 -15.56 -12.00
N PRO A 28 -2.46 -16.90 -11.84
CA PRO A 28 -2.37 -17.53 -10.52
C PRO A 28 -1.08 -17.10 -9.85
N ALA A 29 -1.21 -16.47 -8.68
CA ALA A 29 -0.06 -16.12 -7.86
C ALA A 29 0.67 -17.42 -7.54
N ALA A 30 1.91 -17.56 -8.02
CA ALA A 30 2.74 -18.72 -7.76
C ALA A 30 2.77 -18.99 -6.25
N GLU A 31 2.37 -20.19 -5.82
CA GLU A 31 2.29 -20.55 -4.41
C GLU A 31 3.62 -20.29 -3.69
N ALA A 32 3.56 -19.62 -2.54
CA ALA A 32 4.73 -19.34 -1.75
C ALA A 32 5.28 -20.65 -1.15
N THR A 33 6.54 -20.98 -1.48
CA THR A 33 7.23 -22.15 -0.92
C THR A 33 7.75 -21.91 0.49
N MET A 34 7.88 -20.64 0.87
CA MET A 34 8.19 -20.18 2.21
C MET A 34 7.18 -19.10 2.61
N PRO A 35 6.48 -19.26 3.76
CA PRO A 35 5.52 -18.27 4.23
C PRO A 35 6.13 -16.88 4.35
N ALA A 36 5.34 -15.85 4.09
CA ALA A 36 5.79 -14.47 4.22
C ALA A 36 6.10 -14.16 5.69
N VAL A 37 7.29 -13.66 5.95
CA VAL A 37 7.65 -13.04 7.23
C VAL A 37 7.50 -11.54 7.07
N ALA A 38 6.77 -10.92 7.99
CA ALA A 38 6.54 -9.49 7.98
C ALA A 38 7.14 -8.83 9.22
N GLU A 39 7.90 -7.78 9.01
CA GLU A 39 8.36 -6.86 10.06
C GLU A 39 7.65 -5.54 9.86
N VAL A 40 7.06 -5.00 10.94
CA VAL A 40 6.35 -3.72 10.91
C VAL A 40 7.01 -2.76 11.89
N LYS A 41 7.42 -1.60 11.39
CA LYS A 41 7.94 -0.49 12.21
C LYS A 41 6.98 0.67 12.12
N THR A 42 6.53 1.16 13.27
CA THR A 42 5.64 2.33 13.36
C THR A 42 6.30 3.42 14.17
N LYS A 43 6.21 4.65 13.69
CA LYS A 43 6.64 5.85 14.40
C LYS A 43 5.57 6.92 14.24
N SER A 44 5.18 7.55 15.35
CA SER A 44 4.24 8.66 15.36
C SER A 44 4.87 9.90 15.95
N VAL A 45 4.60 11.06 15.34
CA VAL A 45 5.02 12.38 15.81
C VAL A 45 3.79 13.28 15.83
N THR A 46 3.61 14.01 16.92
CA THR A 46 2.51 14.96 17.09
C THR A 46 3.07 16.36 17.32
N ALA A 47 2.47 17.36 16.66
CA ALA A 47 2.78 18.77 16.85
C ALA A 47 1.50 19.59 16.90
N SER A 48 1.50 20.71 17.62
CA SER A 48 0.38 21.65 17.63
C SER A 48 0.59 22.79 16.63
N VAL A 49 -0.48 23.21 15.98
CA VAL A 49 -0.47 24.38 15.08
C VAL A 49 -0.44 25.64 15.91
N VAL A 50 0.59 26.46 15.75
CA VAL A 50 0.76 27.74 16.49
C VAL A 50 0.55 28.96 15.62
N ALA A 51 0.76 28.87 14.29
CA ALA A 51 0.45 29.93 13.34
C ALA A 51 0.15 29.36 11.95
N ILE A 52 -0.61 30.09 11.13
CA ILE A 52 -0.93 29.72 9.76
C ILE A 52 -0.88 30.96 8.87
N ASN A 53 -0.15 30.86 7.77
CA ASN A 53 -0.21 31.81 6.67
C ASN A 53 -0.85 31.14 5.45
N TYR A 54 -2.10 31.42 5.20
CA TYR A 54 -2.86 30.83 4.10
C TYR A 54 -2.37 31.26 2.71
N ALA A 55 -1.84 32.49 2.59
CA ALA A 55 -1.36 33.03 1.31
C ALA A 55 -0.08 32.29 0.85
N THR A 56 0.86 32.09 1.74
CA THR A 56 2.12 31.38 1.47
C THR A 56 2.02 29.88 1.68
N ARG A 57 0.89 29.40 2.24
CA ARG A 57 0.64 28.01 2.65
C ARG A 57 1.64 27.51 3.68
N MET A 58 2.11 28.40 4.57
CA MET A 58 3.03 28.05 5.67
C MET A 58 2.24 27.81 6.95
N VAL A 59 2.58 26.75 7.67
CA VAL A 59 2.03 26.38 8.97
C VAL A 59 3.19 26.26 9.95
N SER A 60 3.15 27.02 11.03
CA SER A 60 4.11 26.91 12.12
C SER A 60 3.62 25.86 13.12
N LEU A 61 4.45 24.88 13.38
CA LEU A 61 4.17 23.72 14.22
C LEU A 61 5.07 23.72 15.44
N LYS A 62 4.49 23.50 16.63
CA LYS A 62 5.20 23.30 17.87
C LYS A 62 5.25 21.82 18.22
N GLY A 63 6.42 21.23 18.19
CA GLY A 63 6.66 19.85 18.59
C GLY A 63 6.54 19.62 20.10
N GLN A 64 6.55 18.36 20.51
CA GLN A 64 6.44 17.97 21.93
C GLN A 64 7.58 18.52 22.80
N SER A 65 8.78 18.69 22.24
CA SER A 65 9.95 19.30 22.91
C SER A 65 9.88 20.84 23.01
N GLY A 66 8.81 21.45 22.50
CA GLY A 66 8.62 22.91 22.51
C GLY A 66 9.21 23.66 21.32
N ASN A 67 10.02 23.02 20.48
CA ASN A 67 10.58 23.65 19.28
C ASN A 67 9.48 24.03 18.28
N ILE A 68 9.60 25.19 17.68
CA ILE A 68 8.72 25.67 16.62
C ILE A 68 9.47 25.51 15.29
N PHE A 69 8.79 24.98 14.28
CA PHE A 69 9.29 24.88 12.92
C PHE A 69 8.19 25.16 11.90
N ASP A 70 8.58 25.72 10.77
CA ASP A 70 7.67 26.06 9.70
C ASP A 70 7.60 24.94 8.65
N GLN A 71 6.38 24.59 8.27
CA GLN A 71 6.10 23.58 7.24
C GLN A 71 5.27 24.18 6.12
N LYS A 72 5.78 24.10 4.89
CA LYS A 72 5.00 24.43 3.70
C LYS A 72 4.04 23.29 3.36
N VAL A 73 2.75 23.60 3.24
CA VAL A 73 1.71 22.63 2.91
C VAL A 73 1.58 22.52 1.40
N SER A 74 1.68 21.31 0.86
CA SER A 74 1.55 21.01 -0.58
C SER A 74 0.24 21.55 -1.17
N ALA A 75 0.28 21.96 -2.45
CA ALA A 75 -0.90 22.42 -3.20
C ALA A 75 -1.98 21.34 -3.36
N GLU A 76 -1.62 20.06 -3.24
CA GLU A 76 -2.53 18.92 -3.27
C GLU A 76 -3.52 18.94 -2.10
N VAL A 77 -3.12 19.48 -0.93
CA VAL A 77 -3.97 19.65 0.24
C VAL A 77 -4.92 20.82 0.02
N LYS A 78 -6.10 20.54 -0.51
CA LYS A 78 -7.10 21.58 -0.85
C LYS A 78 -7.76 22.19 0.40
N ASN A 79 -7.78 21.47 1.51
CA ASN A 79 -8.53 21.81 2.73
C ASN A 79 -7.71 22.65 3.73
N LEU A 80 -6.68 23.36 3.31
CA LEU A 80 -5.81 24.15 4.21
C LEU A 80 -6.61 25.09 5.12
N LYS A 81 -7.69 25.70 4.61
CA LYS A 81 -8.58 26.60 5.39
C LYS A 81 -9.32 25.90 6.54
N GLN A 82 -9.29 24.58 6.61
CA GLN A 82 -9.87 23.81 7.71
C GLN A 82 -8.90 23.63 8.90
N ILE A 83 -7.65 24.05 8.73
CA ILE A 83 -6.66 24.05 9.81
C ILE A 83 -6.85 25.31 10.62
N ASN A 84 -6.82 25.20 11.95
CA ASN A 84 -6.86 26.31 12.87
C ASN A 84 -5.67 26.26 13.82
N VAL A 85 -5.32 27.43 14.40
CA VAL A 85 -4.38 27.47 15.51
C VAL A 85 -4.98 26.68 16.68
N GLY A 86 -4.15 25.85 17.32
CA GLY A 86 -4.56 24.90 18.35
C GLY A 86 -4.89 23.48 17.83
N ASP A 87 -5.09 23.27 16.52
CA ASP A 87 -5.24 21.92 15.97
C ASP A 87 -3.95 21.10 16.19
N LEU A 88 -4.10 19.78 16.28
CA LEU A 88 -2.98 18.84 16.29
C LEU A 88 -2.72 18.29 14.90
N VAL A 89 -1.46 18.29 14.51
CA VAL A 89 -0.95 17.56 13.35
C VAL A 89 -0.30 16.28 13.82
N VAL A 90 -0.85 15.16 13.40
CA VAL A 90 -0.30 13.82 13.68
C VAL A 90 0.32 13.29 12.41
N ILE A 91 1.59 12.89 12.50
CA ILE A 91 2.34 12.27 11.40
C ILE A 91 2.67 10.85 11.82
N GLU A 92 2.15 9.89 11.10
CA GLU A 92 2.39 8.47 11.31
C GLU A 92 3.22 7.90 10.17
N PHE A 93 4.33 7.25 10.51
CA PHE A 93 5.18 6.50 9.60
C PHE A 93 4.99 5.02 9.89
N VAL A 94 4.63 4.26 8.86
CA VAL A 94 4.56 2.81 8.94
C VAL A 94 5.45 2.23 7.84
N GLU A 95 6.42 1.42 8.23
CA GLU A 95 7.24 0.64 7.31
C GLU A 95 6.94 -0.84 7.52
N THR A 96 6.62 -1.54 6.45
CA THR A 96 6.39 -2.98 6.45
C THR A 96 7.33 -3.63 5.46
N ILE A 97 8.10 -4.60 5.94
CA ILE A 97 8.98 -5.43 5.10
C ILE A 97 8.41 -6.84 5.11
N LYS A 98 8.06 -7.38 3.94
CA LYS A 98 7.63 -8.78 3.77
C LYS A 98 8.65 -9.49 2.89
N VAL A 99 9.12 -10.65 3.36
CA VAL A 99 10.04 -11.50 2.61
C VAL A 99 9.41 -12.88 2.49
N PHE A 100 9.36 -13.41 1.28
CA PHE A 100 8.88 -14.77 1.03
C PHE A 100 9.57 -15.37 -0.19
N ALA A 101 9.65 -16.69 -0.25
CA ALA A 101 10.10 -17.39 -1.43
C ALA A 101 8.90 -18.02 -2.17
N ARG A 102 9.01 -18.11 -3.48
CA ARG A 102 8.04 -18.78 -4.34
C ARG A 102 8.75 -19.51 -5.47
N LYS A 103 8.04 -20.39 -6.16
CA LYS A 103 8.55 -20.99 -7.39
C LYS A 103 8.75 -19.92 -8.46
N SER A 104 9.76 -20.11 -9.29
CA SER A 104 10.03 -19.17 -10.37
C SER A 104 8.84 -19.07 -11.33
N ASP A 105 8.50 -17.85 -11.69
CA ASP A 105 7.54 -17.52 -12.75
C ASP A 105 8.20 -17.45 -14.15
N GLY A 106 9.48 -17.88 -14.25
CA GLY A 106 10.29 -17.75 -15.47
C GLY A 106 10.81 -16.33 -15.75
N GLY A 107 10.40 -15.36 -14.94
CA GLY A 107 10.82 -13.97 -15.09
C GLY A 107 12.20 -13.72 -14.49
N LYS A 108 12.94 -12.80 -15.12
CA LYS A 108 14.26 -12.34 -14.62
C LYS A 108 14.09 -11.54 -13.31
N PRO A 109 15.18 -11.41 -12.51
CA PRO A 109 15.22 -10.49 -11.38
C PRO A 109 14.74 -9.09 -11.79
N ARG A 110 13.86 -8.49 -10.99
CA ARG A 110 13.21 -7.21 -11.32
C ARG A 110 12.87 -6.42 -10.09
N LYS A 111 12.81 -5.10 -10.25
CA LYS A 111 12.31 -4.17 -9.23
C LYS A 111 11.12 -3.41 -9.80
N LYS A 112 10.03 -3.35 -9.04
CA LYS A 112 8.84 -2.56 -9.34
C LYS A 112 8.57 -1.62 -8.17
N SER A 113 8.24 -0.38 -8.46
CA SER A 113 7.83 0.61 -7.47
C SER A 113 6.48 1.19 -7.86
N ASN A 114 5.61 1.39 -6.88
CA ASN A 114 4.32 2.04 -7.04
C ASN A 114 4.12 3.03 -5.89
N GLU A 115 3.56 4.18 -6.22
CA GLU A 115 3.20 5.22 -5.25
C GLU A 115 1.72 5.57 -5.37
N THR A 116 1.06 5.67 -4.23
CA THR A 116 -0.34 6.07 -4.14
C THR A 116 -0.47 7.20 -3.15
N VAL A 117 -1.17 8.26 -3.54
CA VAL A 117 -1.45 9.42 -2.68
C VAL A 117 -2.96 9.56 -2.53
N GLN A 118 -3.40 9.67 -1.29
CA GLN A 118 -4.80 9.96 -0.94
C GLN A 118 -4.86 11.23 -0.11
N VAL A 119 -5.85 12.06 -0.37
CA VAL A 119 -6.11 13.30 0.38
C VAL A 119 -7.54 13.32 0.91
N ALA A 120 -7.75 14.08 1.98
CA ALA A 120 -9.08 14.24 2.56
C ALA A 120 -10.07 14.85 1.56
N ARG A 121 -11.34 14.47 1.68
CA ARG A 121 -12.44 15.05 0.89
C ARG A 121 -12.61 16.54 1.22
N PRO A 122 -13.14 17.34 0.28
CA PRO A 122 -13.47 18.74 0.54
C PRO A 122 -14.36 18.90 1.78
N GLY A 123 -14.10 19.93 2.60
CA GLY A 123 -14.85 20.19 3.84
C GLY A 123 -14.38 19.41 5.08
N ALA A 124 -13.61 18.35 4.94
CA ALA A 124 -13.02 17.62 6.06
C ALA A 124 -11.68 18.26 6.52
N LYS A 125 -11.23 17.95 7.74
CA LYS A 125 -9.89 18.31 8.20
C LYS A 125 -8.84 17.73 7.24
N PRO A 126 -7.75 18.45 6.95
CA PRO A 126 -6.71 17.98 6.04
C PRO A 126 -6.11 16.65 6.50
N MET A 127 -6.01 15.74 5.54
CA MET A 127 -5.31 14.47 5.66
C MET A 127 -4.62 14.17 4.34
N LYS A 128 -3.39 13.69 4.39
CA LYS A 128 -2.66 13.13 3.25
C LYS A 128 -2.08 11.80 3.69
N VAL A 129 -2.35 10.76 2.91
CA VAL A 129 -1.70 9.45 3.03
C VAL A 129 -0.91 9.20 1.76
N GLN A 130 0.37 8.96 1.90
CA GLN A 130 1.26 8.59 0.81
C GLN A 130 1.80 7.19 1.09
N VAL A 131 1.56 6.26 0.18
CA VAL A 131 2.02 4.88 0.28
C VAL A 131 2.95 4.60 -0.88
N THR A 132 4.19 4.24 -0.58
CA THR A 132 5.17 3.76 -1.56
C THR A 132 5.37 2.27 -1.33
N THR A 133 5.17 1.46 -2.37
CA THR A 133 5.41 0.03 -2.33
C THR A 133 6.50 -0.31 -3.33
N GLU A 134 7.55 -0.98 -2.86
CA GLU A 134 8.60 -1.53 -3.71
C GLU A 134 8.55 -3.06 -3.63
N GLU A 135 8.55 -3.71 -4.79
CA GLU A 135 8.69 -5.16 -4.92
C GLU A 135 10.00 -5.45 -5.63
N ILE A 136 10.86 -6.22 -4.98
CA ILE A 136 12.15 -6.67 -5.50
C ILE A 136 12.05 -8.19 -5.62
N VAL A 137 12.17 -8.70 -6.84
CA VAL A 137 12.21 -10.12 -7.15
C VAL A 137 13.65 -10.48 -7.50
N THR A 138 14.19 -11.46 -6.79
CA THR A 138 15.54 -12.00 -6.98
C THR A 138 15.44 -13.48 -7.32
N GLU A 139 16.49 -14.07 -7.85
CA GLU A 139 16.58 -15.49 -8.16
C GLU A 139 17.60 -16.18 -7.24
N VAL A 140 17.23 -17.33 -6.69
CA VAL A 140 18.12 -18.16 -5.87
C VAL A 140 19.10 -18.90 -6.76
N THR A 141 20.38 -18.55 -6.67
CA THR A 141 21.46 -19.21 -7.43
C THR A 141 22.11 -20.34 -6.68
N ALA A 142 22.19 -20.24 -5.35
CA ALA A 142 22.67 -21.29 -4.45
C ALA A 142 22.09 -21.11 -3.05
N ILE A 143 22.03 -22.18 -2.31
CA ILE A 143 21.56 -22.22 -0.91
C ILE A 143 22.38 -23.22 -0.10
N ASP A 144 22.76 -22.83 1.11
CA ASP A 144 23.35 -23.68 2.13
C ASP A 144 22.46 -23.60 3.38
N SER A 145 21.60 -24.60 3.55
CA SER A 145 20.63 -24.62 4.64
C SER A 145 21.31 -24.81 6.01
N GLU A 146 22.42 -25.50 6.08
CA GLU A 146 23.15 -25.72 7.34
C GLU A 146 23.76 -24.42 7.85
N LYS A 147 24.46 -23.70 6.96
CA LYS A 147 25.04 -22.39 7.28
C LYS A 147 24.04 -21.25 7.20
N ARG A 148 22.80 -21.54 6.72
CA ARG A 148 21.73 -20.56 6.51
C ARG A 148 22.16 -19.41 5.59
N ILE A 149 22.86 -19.73 4.52
CA ILE A 149 23.35 -18.79 3.52
C ILE A 149 22.58 -19.00 2.22
N ILE A 150 22.16 -17.89 1.60
CA ILE A 150 21.50 -17.88 0.30
C ILE A 150 22.21 -16.90 -0.63
N ASN A 151 22.49 -17.33 -1.84
CA ASN A 151 23.03 -16.50 -2.90
C ASN A 151 21.91 -16.11 -3.87
N LEU A 152 21.75 -14.82 -4.08
CA LEU A 152 20.68 -14.25 -4.89
C LEU A 152 21.26 -13.49 -6.08
N ASN A 153 20.69 -13.72 -7.25
CA ASN A 153 20.88 -12.85 -8.40
C ASN A 153 19.88 -11.69 -8.29
N THR A 154 20.39 -10.45 -8.27
CA THR A 154 19.59 -9.25 -8.00
C THR A 154 19.26 -8.50 -9.29
N PRO A 155 18.23 -7.62 -9.28
CA PRO A 155 17.88 -6.80 -10.45
C PRO A 155 19.01 -5.87 -10.94
N SER A 156 19.97 -5.55 -10.09
CA SER A 156 21.16 -4.77 -10.44
C SER A 156 22.24 -5.58 -11.18
N GLY A 157 21.99 -6.89 -11.41
CA GLY A 157 22.89 -7.75 -12.19
C GLY A 157 24.07 -8.30 -11.41
N GLY A 158 24.00 -8.36 -10.07
CA GLY A 158 25.06 -8.91 -9.22
C GLY A 158 24.59 -10.07 -8.37
N LEU A 159 25.52 -11.01 -8.08
CA LEU A 159 25.32 -12.02 -7.06
C LEU A 159 25.55 -11.40 -5.68
N GLN A 160 24.59 -11.60 -4.78
CA GLN A 160 24.69 -11.17 -3.40
C GLN A 160 24.43 -12.35 -2.46
N THR A 161 25.22 -12.42 -1.40
CA THR A 161 25.14 -13.46 -0.38
C THR A 161 24.48 -12.90 0.86
N TYR A 162 23.46 -13.61 1.36
CA TYR A 162 22.72 -13.23 2.56
C TYR A 162 22.72 -14.34 3.56
N PHE A 163 22.86 -13.96 4.85
CA PHE A 163 22.58 -14.84 5.96
C PHE A 163 21.08 -14.80 6.27
N VAL A 164 20.44 -15.95 6.36
CA VAL A 164 19.00 -16.08 6.67
C VAL A 164 18.80 -16.27 8.16
N PRO A 165 18.23 -15.30 8.89
CA PRO A 165 18.01 -15.39 10.32
C PRO A 165 17.15 -16.60 10.71
N ARG A 166 17.33 -17.12 11.93
CA ARG A 166 16.67 -18.36 12.40
C ARG A 166 15.14 -18.24 12.51
N HIS A 167 14.59 -17.04 12.63
CA HIS A 167 13.14 -16.85 12.67
C HIS A 167 12.48 -17.08 11.29
N TYR A 168 13.24 -17.04 10.19
CA TYR A 168 12.77 -17.51 8.89
C TYR A 168 12.80 -19.04 8.87
N LYS A 169 11.65 -19.65 9.14
CA LYS A 169 11.46 -21.10 9.10
C LYS A 169 11.28 -21.56 7.64
N HIS A 170 11.39 -22.89 7.44
CA HIS A 170 11.16 -23.53 6.13
C HIS A 170 12.16 -23.12 5.02
N LEU A 171 13.37 -22.72 5.41
CA LEU A 171 14.45 -22.45 4.44
C LEU A 171 14.74 -23.69 3.57
N ASP A 172 14.56 -24.89 4.10
CA ASP A 172 14.79 -26.17 3.41
C ASP A 172 13.82 -26.39 2.22
N ASN A 173 12.71 -25.67 2.19
CA ASN A 173 11.75 -25.68 1.08
C ASN A 173 12.21 -24.83 -0.12
N VAL A 174 13.18 -23.93 0.10
CA VAL A 174 13.72 -23.05 -0.93
C VAL A 174 14.81 -23.77 -1.70
N LYS A 175 14.75 -23.71 -3.04
CA LYS A 175 15.68 -24.39 -3.93
C LYS A 175 16.32 -23.41 -4.91
N LYS A 176 17.45 -23.81 -5.48
CA LYS A 176 18.03 -23.11 -6.62
C LYS A 176 17.00 -22.97 -7.74
N GLY A 177 16.91 -21.77 -8.32
CA GLY A 177 15.92 -21.40 -9.34
C GLY A 177 14.62 -20.80 -8.76
N ASP A 178 14.35 -20.96 -7.45
CA ASP A 178 13.22 -20.27 -6.82
C ASP A 178 13.46 -18.74 -6.79
N GLN A 179 12.38 -17.99 -6.60
CA GLN A 179 12.46 -16.54 -6.43
C GLN A 179 12.28 -16.17 -4.96
N VAL A 180 13.11 -15.25 -4.48
CA VAL A 180 12.89 -14.54 -3.23
C VAL A 180 12.33 -13.15 -3.55
N VAL A 181 11.17 -12.86 -2.98
CA VAL A 181 10.45 -11.61 -3.16
C VAL A 181 10.51 -10.80 -1.87
N VAL A 182 11.01 -9.58 -1.99
CA VAL A 182 10.99 -8.59 -0.90
C VAL A 182 9.99 -7.52 -1.27
N ARG A 183 8.95 -7.35 -0.44
CA ARG A 183 8.00 -6.23 -0.54
C ARG A 183 8.24 -5.27 0.60
N LEU A 184 8.62 -4.04 0.25
CA LEU A 184 8.79 -2.94 1.16
C LEU A 184 7.63 -1.96 0.94
N SER A 185 6.82 -1.75 1.97
CA SER A 185 5.76 -0.75 1.95
C SER A 185 6.05 0.32 2.99
N ARG A 186 6.08 1.57 2.57
CA ARG A 186 6.22 2.74 3.43
C ARG A 186 4.97 3.59 3.32
N SER A 187 4.33 3.84 4.44
CA SER A 187 3.18 4.73 4.53
C SER A 187 3.53 5.94 5.39
N VAL A 188 3.22 7.12 4.88
CA VAL A 188 3.27 8.37 5.64
C VAL A 188 1.85 8.93 5.67
N CYS A 189 1.26 8.95 6.85
CA CYS A 189 -0.05 9.56 7.09
C CYS A 189 0.14 10.88 7.85
N ILE A 190 -0.33 11.96 7.27
CA ILE A 190 -0.37 13.28 7.92
C ILE A 190 -1.84 13.64 8.07
N LYS A 191 -2.32 13.77 9.30
CA LYS A 191 -3.70 14.19 9.56
C LYS A 191 -3.76 15.33 10.56
N VAL A 192 -4.73 16.21 10.36
CA VAL A 192 -5.05 17.31 11.28
C VAL A 192 -6.30 16.94 12.07
N THR A 193 -6.22 17.00 13.40
CA THR A 193 -7.35 16.74 14.30
C THR A 193 -7.63 17.97 15.16
N LYS A 194 -8.91 18.19 15.48
CA LYS A 194 -9.27 19.17 16.52
C LYS A 194 -8.81 18.68 17.88
N VAL A 195 -8.47 19.61 18.74
CA VAL A 195 -8.30 19.34 20.17
C VAL A 195 -9.64 19.63 20.83
N ASP A 196 -10.16 18.68 21.58
CA ASP A 196 -11.31 18.91 22.46
C ASP A 196 -10.90 19.82 23.61
N ASN A 197 -11.87 20.48 24.26
CA ASN A 197 -11.62 21.36 25.42
C ASN A 197 -10.89 20.69 26.59
N ALA A 198 -10.67 19.36 26.52
CA ALA A 198 -9.89 18.56 27.45
C ALA A 198 -8.43 18.31 26.99
N GLY A 199 -7.98 18.88 25.88
CA GLY A 199 -6.63 18.70 25.35
C GLY A 199 -6.35 17.31 24.74
N LYS A 200 -7.39 16.49 24.55
CA LYS A 200 -7.27 15.14 23.96
C LYS A 200 -7.67 15.16 22.48
N PRO A 201 -6.97 14.44 21.59
CA PRO A 201 -7.37 14.31 20.19
C PRO A 201 -8.77 13.71 20.09
N ALA A 202 -9.69 14.38 19.39
CA ALA A 202 -10.99 13.80 19.06
C ALA A 202 -10.76 12.59 18.15
N GLU A 203 -11.15 11.43 18.62
CA GLU A 203 -10.99 10.14 17.92
C GLU A 203 -11.85 10.13 16.65
N GLN A 204 -11.22 10.34 15.50
CA GLN A 204 -11.85 10.06 14.22
C GLN A 204 -11.39 8.66 13.80
N THR A 205 -12.31 7.70 13.88
CA THR A 205 -12.16 6.37 13.29
C THR A 205 -11.80 6.51 11.82
N ALA A 206 -10.53 6.28 11.48
CA ALA A 206 -10.11 6.15 10.10
C ALA A 206 -10.68 4.84 9.54
N PRO A 207 -11.27 4.84 8.32
CA PRO A 207 -11.60 3.58 7.67
C PRO A 207 -10.31 2.85 7.37
N VAL A 208 -10.16 1.68 7.96
CA VAL A 208 -9.10 0.71 7.63
C VAL A 208 -9.31 0.34 6.15
N PRO A 209 -8.32 0.54 5.27
CA PRO A 209 -8.43 0.05 3.91
C PRO A 209 -8.42 -1.49 3.98
N SER A 210 -9.57 -2.09 3.66
CA SER A 210 -9.66 -3.54 3.45
C SER A 210 -8.76 -3.92 2.29
N ALA A 211 -7.73 -4.68 2.58
CA ALA A 211 -6.92 -5.35 1.58
C ALA A 211 -7.78 -6.38 0.87
N LYS A 212 -8.01 -6.17 -0.43
CA LYS A 212 -8.42 -7.19 -1.38
C LYS A 212 -7.20 -7.75 -2.08
#